data_3dc103baf713e8476672077a66a04e0e
#
_entry.id   3dc103baf713e8476672077a66a04e0e
#
_cell.length_a   1.000
_cell.length_b   1.000
_cell.length_c   1.000
_cell.angle_alpha   90.00
_cell.angle_beta   90.00
_cell.angle_gamma   90.00
#
_symmetry.space_group_name_H-M   'P 1'
#
loop_
_entity.id
_entity.type
_entity.pdbx_description
1 polymer ?
#
loop_
_entity_poly.entity_id
_entity_poly.type
_entity_poly.pdbx_seq_one_letter_code
_entity_poly.pdbx_strand_id
1 'polypeptide(L)'
;MQNSVTLNNHISPGFFKSQEEMMFFLLLSEIQKQKEPLGSWSLNALLAKQGVCVSTATIGRYLKVMDSDGLTIRKSNQGRIITEKGENWLQSITEHLARAEVHDEASIGLRVNEYTDLLDLIQARKTIEMETVRLAAVNATQDELWKLRQSVSLYYRDVAENKSHDDSAY
;
A
#
# COMPACT_ATOMS: atom_id res chain seq x y z
N MET A 1 -10.70 -12.74 -18.51
CA MET A 1 -11.56 -12.57 -17.32
C MET A 1 -11.22 -11.22 -16.74
N GLN A 2 -12.12 -10.25 -16.87
CA GLN A 2 -11.92 -8.87 -16.46
C GLN A 2 -12.20 -8.79 -14.95
N ASN A 3 -11.14 -8.60 -14.14
CA ASN A 3 -11.32 -8.14 -12.76
C ASN A 3 -11.63 -6.64 -12.81
N SER A 4 -12.92 -6.33 -12.85
CA SER A 4 -13.40 -5.00 -12.51
C SER A 4 -13.22 -4.81 -11.00
N VAL A 5 -12.15 -4.17 -10.59
CA VAL A 5 -11.99 -3.68 -9.22
C VAL A 5 -13.09 -2.62 -9.02
N THR A 6 -14.16 -3.04 -8.39
CA THR A 6 -15.21 -2.15 -7.93
C THR A 6 -14.63 -1.36 -6.76
N LEU A 7 -14.35 -0.08 -6.98
CA LEU A 7 -13.95 0.87 -5.93
C LEU A 7 -15.10 1.11 -4.95
N ASN A 8 -15.45 0.09 -4.14
CA ASN A 8 -16.34 0.21 -3.02
C ASN A 8 -15.54 0.57 -1.76
N ASN A 9 -15.72 1.79 -1.31
CA ASN A 9 -15.69 2.31 0.10
C ASN A 9 -14.56 1.96 1.07
N HIS A 10 -13.45 1.32 0.69
CA HIS A 10 -12.42 0.90 1.66
C HIS A 10 -10.97 1.30 1.32
N ILE A 11 -10.77 2.30 0.45
CA ILE A 11 -9.40 2.83 0.30
C ILE A 11 -9.15 3.78 1.48
N SER A 12 -8.48 3.29 2.50
CA SER A 12 -8.05 4.10 3.63
C SER A 12 -7.19 5.28 3.15
N PRO A 13 -7.45 6.52 3.62
CA PRO A 13 -6.67 7.71 3.24
C PRO A 13 -5.16 7.57 3.49
N GLY A 14 -4.74 6.67 4.39
CA GLY A 14 -3.33 6.39 4.69
C GLY A 14 -2.57 5.57 3.63
N PHE A 15 -3.25 5.14 2.58
CA PHE A 15 -2.67 4.29 1.54
C PHE A 15 -1.85 5.07 0.51
N PHE A 16 -2.28 6.28 0.20
CA PHE A 16 -1.61 7.18 -0.72
C PHE A 16 -0.66 8.10 0.04
N LYS A 17 0.51 8.35 -0.54
CA LYS A 17 1.52 9.26 0.04
C LYS A 17 1.00 10.70 0.14
N SER A 18 0.03 11.07 -0.70
CA SER A 18 -0.59 12.39 -0.72
C SER A 18 -2.00 12.36 -1.31
N GLN A 19 -2.78 13.41 -1.02
CA GLN A 19 -4.06 13.63 -1.66
C GLN A 19 -3.94 13.78 -3.18
N GLU A 20 -2.83 14.31 -3.66
CA GLU A 20 -2.53 14.46 -5.09
C GLU A 20 -2.36 13.10 -5.76
N GLU A 21 -1.60 12.18 -5.16
CA GLU A 21 -1.41 10.81 -5.66
C GLU A 21 -2.75 10.06 -5.76
N MET A 22 -3.60 10.20 -4.74
CA MET A 22 -4.95 9.64 -4.74
C MET A 22 -5.79 10.21 -5.91
N MET A 23 -5.74 11.52 -6.12
CA MET A 23 -6.48 12.14 -7.21
C MET A 23 -5.97 11.72 -8.58
N PHE A 24 -4.65 11.56 -8.76
CA PHE A 24 -4.07 11.04 -10.00
C PHE A 24 -4.54 9.62 -10.27
N PHE A 25 -4.54 8.76 -9.25
CA PHE A 25 -5.07 7.40 -9.36
C PHE A 25 -6.52 7.37 -9.81
N LEU A 26 -7.39 8.17 -9.19
CA LEU A 26 -8.81 8.24 -9.54
C LEU A 26 -9.01 8.75 -10.97
N LEU A 27 -8.34 9.83 -11.34
CA LEU A 27 -8.47 10.44 -12.67
C LEU A 27 -7.93 9.52 -13.78
N LEU A 28 -6.76 8.90 -13.59
CA LEU A 28 -6.17 7.96 -14.56
C LEU A 28 -7.03 6.71 -14.70
N SER A 29 -7.56 6.18 -13.61
CA SER A 29 -8.45 5.02 -13.62
C SER A 29 -9.69 5.29 -14.48
N GLU A 30 -10.30 6.47 -14.35
CA GLU A 30 -11.44 6.84 -15.17
C GLU A 30 -11.09 7.05 -16.65
N ILE A 31 -9.96 7.71 -16.96
CA ILE A 31 -9.49 7.90 -18.32
C ILE A 31 -9.21 6.54 -18.99
N GLN A 32 -8.59 5.61 -18.27
CA GLN A 32 -8.28 4.28 -18.79
C GLN A 32 -9.55 3.44 -19.07
N LYS A 33 -10.53 3.50 -18.16
CA LYS A 33 -11.80 2.76 -18.28
C LYS A 33 -12.60 3.18 -19.50
N GLN A 34 -12.70 4.48 -19.78
CA GLN A 34 -13.54 4.99 -20.87
C GLN A 34 -12.92 4.82 -22.25
N LYS A 35 -11.58 4.68 -22.33
CA LYS A 35 -10.83 4.56 -23.59
C LYS A 35 -11.03 5.72 -24.58
N GLU A 36 -11.69 6.78 -24.15
CA GLU A 36 -11.99 7.99 -24.93
C GLU A 36 -11.33 9.19 -24.23
N PRO A 37 -11.02 10.27 -24.99
CA PRO A 37 -10.50 11.48 -24.38
C PRO A 37 -11.51 12.10 -23.41
N LEU A 38 -11.09 12.35 -22.16
CA LEU A 38 -11.94 12.95 -21.13
C LEU A 38 -11.46 14.33 -20.73
N GLY A 39 -12.43 15.27 -20.65
CA GLY A 39 -12.23 16.60 -20.11
C GLY A 39 -12.54 16.68 -18.61
N SER A 40 -12.18 17.82 -17.98
CA SER A 40 -12.44 18.04 -16.55
C SER A 40 -13.91 17.97 -16.16
N TRP A 41 -14.81 18.37 -17.07
CA TRP A 41 -16.26 18.29 -16.81
C TRP A 41 -16.77 16.85 -16.78
N SER A 42 -16.37 16.03 -17.76
CA SER A 42 -16.74 14.61 -17.84
C SER A 42 -16.18 13.84 -16.65
N LEU A 43 -14.91 14.08 -16.28
CA LEU A 43 -14.27 13.47 -15.12
C LEU A 43 -14.96 13.89 -13.82
N ASN A 44 -15.36 15.13 -13.68
CA ASN A 44 -16.12 15.60 -12.52
C ASN A 44 -17.44 14.81 -12.36
N ALA A 45 -18.19 14.64 -13.46
CA ALA A 45 -19.45 13.89 -13.44
C ALA A 45 -19.25 12.40 -13.10
N LEU A 46 -18.15 11.79 -13.55
CA LEU A 46 -17.81 10.40 -13.24
C LEU A 46 -17.42 10.23 -11.77
N LEU A 47 -16.56 11.10 -11.26
CA LEU A 47 -16.13 11.09 -9.86
C LEU A 47 -17.28 11.39 -8.89
N ALA A 48 -18.19 12.30 -9.24
CA ALA A 48 -19.37 12.60 -8.44
C ALA A 48 -20.29 11.37 -8.27
N LYS A 49 -20.42 10.52 -9.31
CA LYS A 49 -21.17 9.25 -9.20
C LYS A 49 -20.54 8.26 -8.22
N GLN A 50 -19.23 8.40 -7.94
CA GLN A 50 -18.49 7.59 -6.97
C GLN A 50 -18.44 8.25 -5.58
N GLY A 51 -19.14 9.35 -5.38
CA GLY A 51 -19.16 10.08 -4.11
C GLY A 51 -17.96 11.03 -3.91
N VAL A 52 -17.12 11.23 -4.93
CA VAL A 52 -15.96 12.13 -4.86
C VAL A 52 -16.35 13.52 -5.34
N CYS A 53 -16.50 14.46 -4.41
CA CYS A 53 -16.91 15.84 -4.68
C CYS A 53 -15.68 16.75 -4.86
N VAL A 54 -15.31 17.02 -6.12
CA VAL A 54 -14.15 17.89 -6.47
C VAL A 54 -14.58 18.86 -7.56
N SER A 55 -14.16 20.13 -7.49
CA SER A 55 -14.53 21.11 -8.51
C SER A 55 -13.84 20.81 -9.85
N THR A 56 -14.50 21.16 -10.97
CA THR A 56 -13.91 21.05 -12.32
C THR A 56 -12.61 21.84 -12.47
N ALA A 57 -12.50 22.98 -11.77
CA ALA A 57 -11.29 23.79 -11.75
C ALA A 57 -10.12 23.05 -11.06
N THR A 58 -10.40 22.34 -9.97
CA THR A 58 -9.42 21.52 -9.25
C THR A 58 -8.97 20.35 -10.11
N ILE A 59 -9.90 19.63 -10.73
CA ILE A 59 -9.59 18.57 -11.69
C ILE A 59 -8.73 19.11 -12.83
N GLY A 60 -9.06 20.29 -13.38
CA GLY A 60 -8.27 20.92 -14.42
C GLY A 60 -6.84 21.24 -14.01
N ARG A 61 -6.59 21.55 -12.74
CA ARG A 61 -5.23 21.74 -12.21
C ARG A 61 -4.46 20.42 -12.14
N TYR A 62 -5.07 19.37 -11.59
CA TYR A 62 -4.44 18.04 -11.56
C TYR A 62 -4.12 17.52 -12.95
N LEU A 63 -5.04 17.68 -13.91
CA LEU A 63 -4.80 17.28 -15.29
C LEU A 63 -3.61 18.02 -15.95
N LYS A 64 -3.38 19.29 -15.60
CA LYS A 64 -2.21 20.03 -16.07
C LYS A 64 -0.89 19.47 -15.50
N VAL A 65 -0.90 19.10 -14.21
CA VAL A 65 0.27 18.49 -13.57
C VAL A 65 0.53 17.12 -14.20
N MET A 66 -0.50 16.31 -14.39
CA MET A 66 -0.39 15.00 -15.06
C MET A 66 0.12 15.11 -16.49
N ASP A 67 -0.26 16.16 -17.24
CA ASP A 67 0.29 16.46 -18.57
C ASP A 67 1.79 16.80 -18.46
N SER A 68 2.20 17.63 -17.48
CA SER A 68 3.60 17.98 -17.25
C SER A 68 4.46 16.78 -16.88
N ASP A 69 3.91 15.86 -16.08
CA ASP A 69 4.55 14.63 -15.63
C ASP A 69 4.56 13.56 -16.73
N GLY A 70 3.88 13.83 -17.85
CA GLY A 70 3.78 12.92 -18.97
C GLY A 70 2.88 11.71 -18.73
N LEU A 71 2.00 11.75 -17.72
CA LEU A 71 1.04 10.69 -17.43
C LEU A 71 -0.18 10.74 -18.34
N THR A 72 -0.52 11.94 -18.82
CA THR A 72 -1.61 12.18 -19.79
C THR A 72 -1.12 13.04 -20.95
N ILE A 73 -1.83 12.95 -22.07
CA ILE A 73 -1.65 13.82 -23.21
C ILE A 73 -2.98 14.39 -23.67
N ARG A 74 -2.98 15.68 -23.99
CA ARG A 74 -4.17 16.37 -24.47
C ARG A 74 -4.47 16.02 -25.94
N LYS A 75 -5.69 15.57 -26.23
CA LYS A 75 -6.20 15.38 -27.59
C LYS A 75 -7.07 16.57 -28.00
N SER A 76 -6.46 17.58 -28.59
CA SER A 76 -7.15 18.79 -29.07
C SER A 76 -8.16 19.33 -28.02
N ASN A 77 -9.39 19.60 -28.41
CA ASN A 77 -10.47 20.06 -27.53
C ASN A 77 -11.33 18.93 -26.92
N GLN A 78 -11.00 17.67 -27.21
CA GLN A 78 -11.79 16.52 -26.77
C GLN A 78 -11.49 16.09 -25.33
N GLY A 79 -10.32 16.45 -24.83
CA GLY A 79 -9.88 16.05 -23.47
C GLY A 79 -8.47 15.47 -23.45
N ARG A 80 -8.26 14.52 -22.55
CA ARG A 80 -6.96 13.85 -22.35
C ARG A 80 -7.13 12.34 -22.44
N ILE A 81 -6.06 11.71 -22.89
CA ILE A 81 -5.90 10.25 -22.86
C ILE A 81 -4.69 9.93 -22.00
N ILE A 82 -4.67 8.71 -21.45
CA ILE A 82 -3.54 8.17 -20.71
C ILE A 82 -2.38 7.88 -21.67
N THR A 83 -1.15 8.04 -21.20
CA THR A 83 0.07 7.65 -21.91
C THR A 83 0.55 6.29 -21.42
N GLU A 84 1.50 5.66 -22.11
CA GLU A 84 2.18 4.46 -21.63
C GLU A 84 2.82 4.66 -20.23
N LYS A 85 3.41 5.83 -19.99
CA LYS A 85 3.94 6.19 -18.66
C LYS A 85 2.83 6.26 -17.61
N GLY A 86 1.67 6.81 -17.97
CA GLY A 86 0.50 6.87 -17.11
C GLY A 86 -0.07 5.49 -16.81
N GLU A 87 -0.13 4.59 -17.79
CA GLU A 87 -0.57 3.20 -17.61
C GLU A 87 0.37 2.44 -16.67
N ASN A 88 1.68 2.54 -16.87
CA ASN A 88 2.67 1.92 -16.01
C ASN A 88 2.60 2.46 -14.57
N TRP A 89 2.41 3.76 -14.40
CA TRP A 89 2.22 4.37 -13.09
C TRP A 89 0.94 3.84 -12.42
N LEU A 90 -0.18 3.81 -13.13
CA LEU A 90 -1.46 3.31 -12.61
C LEU A 90 -1.37 1.84 -12.23
N GLN A 91 -0.69 1.02 -13.03
CA GLN A 91 -0.47 -0.38 -12.73
C GLN A 91 0.37 -0.55 -11.47
N SER A 92 1.45 0.21 -11.29
CA SER A 92 2.30 0.13 -10.10
C SER A 92 1.53 0.46 -8.81
N ILE A 93 0.66 1.47 -8.84
CA ILE A 93 -0.19 1.81 -7.69
C ILE A 93 -1.23 0.71 -7.45
N THR A 94 -1.86 0.18 -8.50
CA THR A 94 -2.85 -0.90 -8.37
C THR A 94 -2.25 -2.17 -7.76
N GLU A 95 -1.03 -2.55 -8.17
CA GLU A 95 -0.32 -3.68 -7.60
C GLU A 95 0.07 -3.44 -6.13
N HIS A 96 0.39 -2.19 -5.80
CA HIS A 96 0.68 -1.80 -4.43
C HIS A 96 -0.57 -1.88 -3.55
N LEU A 97 -1.73 -1.42 -4.05
CA LEU A 97 -3.03 -1.56 -3.42
C LEU A 97 -3.40 -3.02 -3.17
N ALA A 98 -3.28 -3.86 -4.19
CA ALA A 98 -3.59 -5.29 -4.07
C ALA A 98 -2.72 -6.00 -3.02
N ARG A 99 -1.43 -5.65 -2.93
CA ARG A 99 -0.54 -6.20 -1.91
C ARG A 99 -0.91 -5.78 -0.50
N ALA A 100 -1.39 -4.55 -0.33
CA ALA A 100 -1.80 -4.08 0.98
C ALA A 100 -3.17 -4.62 1.41
N GLU A 101 -4.11 -4.81 0.47
CA GLU A 101 -5.36 -5.51 0.78
C GLU A 101 -5.09 -6.93 1.30
N VAL A 102 -4.18 -7.67 0.67
CA VAL A 102 -3.75 -9.00 1.16
C VAL A 102 -3.11 -8.91 2.56
N HIS A 103 -2.31 -7.86 2.80
CA HIS A 103 -1.72 -7.64 4.12
C HIS A 103 -2.77 -7.25 5.17
N ASP A 104 -3.77 -6.46 4.79
CA ASP A 104 -4.86 -6.05 5.69
C ASP A 104 -5.81 -7.22 5.98
N GLU A 105 -6.13 -8.07 4.99
CA GLU A 105 -6.89 -9.31 5.21
C GLU A 105 -6.14 -10.28 6.13
N ALA A 106 -4.83 -10.45 5.95
CA ALA A 106 -4.01 -11.23 6.86
C ALA A 106 -3.95 -10.62 8.27
N SER A 107 -3.91 -9.29 8.37
CA SER A 107 -3.95 -8.56 9.64
C SER A 107 -5.31 -8.64 10.33
N ILE A 108 -6.42 -8.68 9.57
CA ILE A 108 -7.77 -8.89 10.09
C ILE A 108 -7.89 -10.31 10.71
N GLY A 109 -7.31 -11.31 10.05
CA GLY A 109 -7.24 -12.67 10.58
C GLY A 109 -6.40 -12.80 11.85
N LEU A 110 -5.49 -11.84 12.10
CA LEU A 110 -4.64 -11.77 13.29
C LEU A 110 -5.16 -10.79 14.36
N ARG A 111 -6.33 -10.16 14.16
CA ARG A 111 -6.92 -9.31 15.21
C ARG A 111 -7.30 -10.12 16.42
N VAL A 112 -6.62 -9.85 17.50
CA VAL A 112 -6.92 -10.42 18.82
C VAL A 112 -8.12 -9.66 19.39
N ASN A 113 -9.30 -10.25 19.31
CA ASN A 113 -10.54 -9.66 19.82
C ASN A 113 -10.90 -10.23 21.20
N GLU A 114 -10.50 -11.47 21.45
CA GLU A 114 -10.76 -12.18 22.70
C GLU A 114 -9.46 -12.75 23.30
N TYR A 115 -9.50 -13.08 24.58
CA TYR A 115 -8.35 -13.67 25.26
C TYR A 115 -7.93 -15.03 24.66
N THR A 116 -8.88 -15.78 24.13
CA THR A 116 -8.66 -17.04 23.41
C THR A 116 -7.84 -16.85 22.15
N ASP A 117 -8.14 -15.80 21.35
CA ASP A 117 -7.38 -15.47 20.13
C ASP A 117 -5.92 -15.14 20.46
N LEU A 118 -5.70 -14.43 21.57
CA LEU A 118 -4.34 -14.13 22.04
C LEU A 118 -3.58 -15.43 22.41
N LEU A 119 -4.23 -16.37 23.06
CA LEU A 119 -3.61 -17.66 23.40
C LEU A 119 -3.26 -18.47 22.16
N ASP A 120 -4.16 -18.50 21.18
CA ASP A 120 -3.93 -19.19 19.90
C ASP A 120 -2.77 -18.54 19.13
N LEU A 121 -2.72 -17.21 19.10
CA LEU A 121 -1.59 -16.48 18.49
C LEU A 121 -0.26 -16.80 19.18
N ILE A 122 -0.23 -16.79 20.50
CA ILE A 122 0.97 -17.15 21.28
C ILE A 122 1.37 -18.60 21.01
N GLN A 123 0.42 -19.51 20.90
CA GLN A 123 0.69 -20.92 20.61
C GLN A 123 1.25 -21.12 19.20
N ALA A 124 0.68 -20.43 18.20
CA ALA A 124 1.19 -20.44 16.83
C ALA A 124 2.62 -19.87 16.74
N ARG A 125 2.84 -18.72 17.36
CA ARG A 125 4.16 -18.09 17.47
C ARG A 125 5.19 -19.03 18.10
N LYS A 126 4.86 -19.63 19.25
CA LYS A 126 5.73 -20.60 19.93
C LYS A 126 6.12 -21.75 19.00
N THR A 127 5.17 -22.29 18.23
CA THR A 127 5.42 -23.40 17.32
C THR A 127 6.43 -23.01 16.22
N ILE A 128 6.25 -21.83 15.62
CA ILE A 128 7.14 -21.31 14.58
C ILE A 128 8.53 -21.01 15.16
N GLU A 129 8.59 -20.35 16.32
CA GLU A 129 9.86 -19.99 16.97
C GLU A 129 10.67 -21.24 17.37
N MET A 130 10.01 -22.29 17.90
CA MET A 130 10.68 -23.54 18.25
C MET A 130 11.31 -24.22 17.04
N GLU A 131 10.61 -24.27 15.89
CA GLU A 131 11.15 -24.85 14.68
C GLU A 131 12.27 -23.99 14.08
N THR A 132 12.12 -22.66 14.12
CA THR A 132 13.16 -21.73 13.68
C THR A 132 14.44 -21.91 14.49
N VAL A 133 14.34 -21.99 15.82
CA VAL A 133 15.50 -22.23 16.72
C VAL A 133 16.13 -23.59 16.45
N ARG A 134 15.32 -24.63 16.22
CA ARG A 134 15.82 -25.96 15.89
C ARG A 134 16.62 -25.95 14.58
N LEU A 135 16.10 -25.29 13.55
CA LEU A 135 16.78 -25.15 12.26
C LEU A 135 18.05 -24.31 12.38
N ALA A 136 18.01 -23.22 13.11
CA ALA A 136 19.16 -22.37 13.37
C ALA A 136 20.28 -23.13 14.11
N ALA A 137 19.91 -23.92 15.13
CA ALA A 137 20.88 -24.73 15.89
C ALA A 137 21.63 -25.76 15.02
N VAL A 138 20.99 -26.24 13.95
CA VAL A 138 21.61 -27.22 13.02
C VAL A 138 22.39 -26.54 11.91
N ASN A 139 21.92 -25.38 11.41
CA ASN A 139 22.44 -24.79 10.18
C ASN A 139 23.30 -23.55 10.40
N ALA A 140 23.24 -22.90 11.58
CA ALA A 140 23.96 -21.66 11.84
C ALA A 140 25.49 -21.84 11.80
N THR A 141 26.14 -20.94 11.13
CA THR A 141 27.61 -20.83 11.13
C THR A 141 28.12 -20.25 12.45
N GLN A 142 29.41 -20.40 12.72
CA GLN A 142 30.06 -19.83 13.92
C GLN A 142 29.95 -18.30 13.95
N ASP A 143 30.01 -17.62 12.79
CA ASP A 143 29.84 -16.17 12.69
C ASP A 143 28.43 -15.72 13.05
N GLU A 144 27.40 -16.43 12.57
CA GLU A 144 26.01 -16.16 12.92
C GLU A 144 25.73 -16.40 14.41
N LEU A 145 26.27 -17.47 14.98
CA LEU A 145 26.18 -17.73 16.41
C LEU A 145 26.87 -16.64 17.24
N TRP A 146 28.00 -16.12 16.76
CA TRP A 146 28.67 -15.00 17.42
C TRP A 146 27.81 -13.73 17.38
N LYS A 147 27.25 -13.39 16.22
CA LYS A 147 26.32 -12.24 16.07
C LYS A 147 25.10 -12.36 16.98
N LEU A 148 24.51 -13.55 17.04
CA LEU A 148 23.36 -13.82 17.91
C LEU A 148 23.73 -13.61 19.39
N ARG A 149 24.89 -14.07 19.85
CA ARG A 149 25.38 -13.85 21.21
C ARG A 149 25.56 -12.36 21.52
N GLN A 150 26.07 -11.59 20.57
CA GLN A 150 26.22 -10.14 20.71
C GLN A 150 24.83 -9.46 20.85
N SER A 151 23.88 -9.83 20.01
CA SER A 151 22.50 -9.31 20.06
C SER A 151 21.84 -9.60 21.41
N VAL A 152 21.94 -10.83 21.91
CA VAL A 152 21.41 -11.20 23.23
C VAL A 152 22.07 -10.39 24.35
N SER A 153 23.39 -10.18 24.28
CA SER A 153 24.10 -9.39 25.29
C SER A 153 23.67 -7.92 25.29
N LEU A 154 23.45 -7.34 24.10
CA LEU A 154 22.91 -5.99 23.96
C LEU A 154 21.51 -5.88 24.57
N TYR A 155 20.62 -6.82 24.24
CA TYR A 155 19.25 -6.87 24.79
C TYR A 155 19.24 -6.89 26.32
N TYR A 156 20.02 -7.75 26.96
CA TYR A 156 20.12 -7.78 28.43
C TYR A 156 20.63 -6.49 29.03
N ARG A 157 21.58 -5.81 28.36
CA ARG A 157 22.07 -4.51 28.79
C ARG A 157 20.97 -3.46 28.70
N ASP A 158 20.25 -3.41 27.58
CA ASP A 158 19.19 -2.43 27.35
C ASP A 158 18.02 -2.61 28.33
N VAL A 159 17.66 -3.86 28.62
CA VAL A 159 16.66 -4.19 29.67
C VAL A 159 17.16 -3.73 31.05
N ALA A 160 18.42 -3.95 31.39
CA ALA A 160 18.98 -3.53 32.67
C ALA A 160 19.06 -1.99 32.82
N GLU A 161 19.24 -1.27 31.71
CA GLU A 161 19.24 0.20 31.66
C GLU A 161 17.84 0.81 31.51
N ASN A 162 16.79 -0.01 31.49
CA ASN A 162 15.39 0.40 31.33
C ASN A 162 15.13 1.22 30.05
N LYS A 163 15.91 1.01 29.01
CA LYS A 163 15.73 1.61 27.67
C LYS A 163 14.63 0.89 26.94
N SER A 164 13.68 1.64 26.37
CA SER A 164 12.70 1.04 25.44
C SER A 164 13.43 0.53 24.21
N HIS A 165 13.19 -0.73 23.86
CA HIS A 165 13.70 -1.33 22.63
C HIS A 165 12.97 -0.69 21.45
N ASP A 166 13.65 0.20 20.72
CA ASP A 166 13.13 0.74 19.48
C ASP A 166 13.47 -0.25 18.36
N ASP A 167 12.43 -0.82 17.72
CA ASP A 167 12.55 -1.85 16.67
C ASP A 167 13.19 -1.35 15.35
N SER A 168 13.84 -0.19 15.37
CA SER A 168 14.43 0.45 14.19
C SER A 168 15.82 -0.03 13.79
N ALA A 169 16.30 -1.15 14.35
CA ALA A 169 17.66 -1.64 14.10
C ALA A 169 17.69 -3.05 13.44
N TYR A 170 16.98 -3.18 12.30
CA TYR A 170 17.20 -4.31 11.38
C TYR A 170 17.33 -3.85 9.94
#